data_5877c9a9d79438613f4395cd0f467784
#
_entry.id   5877c9a9d79438613f4395cd0f467784
#
_cell.length_a   1.000
_cell.length_b   1.000
_cell.length_c   1.000
_cell.angle_alpha   90.00
_cell.angle_beta   90.00
_cell.angle_gamma   90.00
#
_symmetry.space_group_name_H-M   'P 1'
#
loop_
_entity.id
_entity.type
_entity.pdbx_description
1 polymer ?
#
loop_
_entity_poly.entity_id
_entity_poly.type
_entity_poly.pdbx_seq_one_letter_code
_entity_poly.pdbx_strand_id
1 'polypeptide(L)'
;DPTSELEKFYENFVIENLDYFRISPEYSRGIYAMEKKLKETLPSSILYFKHQVTGPITFGLATVDETKRAIYYNDVFRDVVVKCITMKARWLLDRFNSFGFSQICFVDEPILSAFGSSTYVSVQKADVVEHLSEVVTAIHKEGALVGTHCCGNTEWPILIDAGVDIISFDAYEFGDTISYYPEQVKAFLEKGGVIAWGIVPTSVKILEETTDSLKTKLENNFDKLAGKGIDKDLILEQSLLTPSCGTGSLSVELSDKIFQELSRLSQKLREALGNP
;
A
#
# COMPACT_ATOMS: atom_id res chain seq x y z
N ASP A 1 22.18 13.06 -23.72
CA ASP A 1 23.07 11.91 -23.51
C ASP A 1 22.59 11.17 -22.25
N PRO A 2 22.09 9.93 -22.37
CA PRO A 2 21.61 9.16 -21.21
C PRO A 2 22.64 9.00 -20.09
N THR A 3 23.92 8.99 -20.42
CA THR A 3 25.02 8.82 -19.46
C THR A 3 25.09 10.00 -18.48
N SER A 4 24.98 11.23 -18.98
CA SER A 4 25.06 12.42 -18.12
C SER A 4 23.82 12.55 -17.19
N GLU A 5 22.66 12.10 -17.64
CA GLU A 5 21.45 12.08 -16.80
C GLU A 5 21.54 10.99 -15.71
N LEU A 6 22.13 9.83 -16.02
CA LEU A 6 22.39 8.79 -15.04
C LEU A 6 23.43 9.24 -13.99
N GLU A 7 24.53 9.85 -14.42
CA GLU A 7 25.53 10.41 -13.50
C GLU A 7 24.88 11.40 -12.54
N LYS A 8 24.12 12.37 -13.06
CA LYS A 8 23.41 13.35 -12.25
C LYS A 8 22.40 12.70 -11.30
N PHE A 9 21.68 11.66 -11.74
CA PHE A 9 20.76 10.93 -10.90
C PHE A 9 21.49 10.29 -9.70
N TYR A 10 22.59 9.54 -9.95
CA TYR A 10 23.34 8.88 -8.90
C TYR A 10 24.09 9.84 -7.99
N GLU A 11 24.62 10.96 -8.51
CA GLU A 11 25.18 12.03 -7.68
C GLU A 11 24.15 12.53 -6.66
N ASN A 12 22.93 12.85 -7.11
CA ASN A 12 21.87 13.33 -6.22
C ASN A 12 21.38 12.24 -5.26
N PHE A 13 21.38 10.97 -5.67
CA PHE A 13 21.06 9.85 -4.79
C PHE A 13 22.10 9.68 -3.69
N VAL A 14 23.41 9.70 -4.02
CA VAL A 14 24.51 9.50 -3.06
C VAL A 14 24.57 10.61 -2.02
N ILE A 15 24.31 11.86 -2.40
CA ILE A 15 24.28 12.99 -1.46
C ILE A 15 22.91 13.17 -0.78
N GLU A 16 21.98 12.23 -1.00
CA GLU A 16 20.62 12.25 -0.44
C GLU A 16 19.84 13.56 -0.70
N ASN A 17 19.98 14.13 -1.90
CA ASN A 17 19.30 15.36 -2.29
C ASN A 17 17.81 15.10 -2.54
N LEU A 18 16.98 15.11 -1.48
CA LEU A 18 15.55 14.85 -1.57
C LEU A 18 14.81 15.81 -2.51
N ASP A 19 15.24 17.07 -2.61
CA ASP A 19 14.64 18.06 -3.50
C ASP A 19 14.75 17.72 -4.99
N TYR A 20 15.82 17.03 -5.38
CA TYR A 20 15.96 16.52 -6.76
C TYR A 20 14.84 15.51 -7.09
N PHE A 21 14.41 14.71 -6.12
CA PHE A 21 13.40 13.67 -6.28
C PHE A 21 11.97 14.15 -5.93
N ARG A 22 11.79 15.44 -5.66
CA ARG A 22 10.50 16.00 -5.30
C ARG A 22 9.40 15.68 -6.31
N ILE A 23 8.19 15.49 -5.82
CA ILE A 23 6.98 15.44 -6.65
C ILE A 23 6.47 16.86 -6.82
N SER A 24 6.52 17.40 -8.04
CA SER A 24 6.14 18.79 -8.29
C SER A 24 4.64 19.01 -8.16
N PRO A 25 4.18 20.26 -7.92
CA PRO A 25 2.75 20.59 -7.84
C PRO A 25 1.97 20.25 -9.12
N GLU A 26 2.64 20.19 -10.26
CA GLU A 26 2.06 19.81 -11.55
C GLU A 26 1.54 18.37 -11.51
N TYR A 27 2.33 17.46 -10.90
CA TYR A 27 2.00 16.04 -10.83
C TYR A 27 1.19 15.64 -9.60
N SER A 28 1.20 16.44 -8.52
CA SER A 28 0.42 16.13 -7.32
C SER A 28 -0.03 17.36 -6.56
N ARG A 29 -1.05 18.02 -7.05
CA ARG A 29 -1.68 19.18 -6.37
C ARG A 29 -2.19 18.83 -4.97
N GLY A 30 -2.61 17.57 -4.76
CA GLY A 30 -3.15 17.09 -3.50
C GLY A 30 -2.15 17.17 -2.35
N ILE A 31 -0.87 16.83 -2.57
CA ILE A 31 0.19 16.93 -1.56
C ILE A 31 0.30 18.36 -1.03
N TYR A 32 0.37 19.34 -1.94
CA TYR A 32 0.53 20.76 -1.59
C TYR A 32 -0.73 21.36 -0.97
N ALA A 33 -1.90 20.94 -1.43
CA ALA A 33 -3.17 21.37 -0.84
C ALA A 33 -3.33 20.83 0.59
N MET A 34 -2.96 19.58 0.81
CA MET A 34 -2.99 18.95 2.13
C MET A 34 -2.01 19.63 3.09
N GLU A 35 -0.77 19.86 2.67
CA GLU A 35 0.23 20.59 3.46
C GLU A 35 -0.27 21.99 3.86
N LYS A 36 -0.82 22.72 2.90
CA LYS A 36 -1.42 24.05 3.18
C LYS A 36 -2.54 23.94 4.22
N LYS A 37 -3.43 22.97 4.08
CA LYS A 37 -4.55 22.75 5.00
C LYS A 37 -4.07 22.40 6.41
N LEU A 38 -3.06 21.55 6.54
CA LEU A 38 -2.48 21.20 7.84
C LEU A 38 -1.78 22.40 8.51
N LYS A 39 -1.14 23.29 7.74
CA LYS A 39 -0.56 24.54 8.26
C LYS A 39 -1.62 25.52 8.77
N GLU A 40 -2.82 25.54 8.16
CA GLU A 40 -3.95 26.38 8.59
C GLU A 40 -4.64 25.80 9.83
N THR A 41 -4.82 24.49 9.88
CA THR A 41 -5.55 23.81 10.96
C THR A 41 -5.01 22.40 11.14
N LEU A 42 -4.39 22.14 12.29
CA LEU A 42 -3.87 20.84 12.66
C LEU A 42 -4.93 20.09 13.49
N PRO A 43 -5.57 19.03 12.95
CA PRO A 43 -6.55 18.26 13.71
C PRO A 43 -5.90 17.50 14.85
N SER A 44 -6.48 17.58 16.06
CA SER A 44 -5.97 16.88 17.26
C SER A 44 -6.24 15.37 17.28
N SER A 45 -7.11 14.88 16.38
CA SER A 45 -7.57 13.50 16.35
C SER A 45 -6.82 12.61 15.34
N ILE A 46 -5.83 13.15 14.62
CA ILE A 46 -5.04 12.37 13.66
C ILE A 46 -4.03 11.52 14.43
N LEU A 47 -4.11 10.19 14.25
CA LEU A 47 -3.14 9.24 14.77
C LEU A 47 -2.00 9.00 13.79
N TYR A 48 -2.34 8.88 12.50
CA TYR A 48 -1.38 8.60 11.42
C TYR A 48 -1.65 9.49 10.22
N PHE A 49 -0.57 9.85 9.53
CA PHE A 49 -0.63 10.48 8.22
C PHE A 49 -0.16 9.50 7.15
N LYS A 50 -1.03 9.21 6.17
CA LYS A 50 -0.75 8.21 5.13
C LYS A 50 -0.23 8.87 3.86
N HIS A 51 0.91 8.39 3.38
CA HIS A 51 1.48 8.67 2.07
C HIS A 51 1.33 7.47 1.14
N GLN A 52 1.58 7.69 -0.16
CA GLN A 52 1.46 6.64 -1.16
C GLN A 52 2.40 6.91 -2.34
N VAL A 53 3.13 5.87 -2.76
CA VAL A 53 3.94 5.84 -3.96
C VAL A 53 3.65 4.55 -4.73
N THR A 54 3.82 4.59 -6.06
CA THR A 54 3.81 3.36 -6.86
C THR A 54 5.06 2.56 -6.53
N GLY A 55 4.93 1.26 -6.37
CA GLY A 55 6.04 0.38 -6.08
C GLY A 55 6.98 0.17 -7.28
N PRO A 56 8.23 -0.23 -7.01
CA PRO A 56 9.27 -0.33 -8.03
C PRO A 56 8.97 -1.43 -9.06
N ILE A 57 8.33 -2.52 -8.68
CA ILE A 57 7.99 -3.61 -9.58
C ILE A 57 6.93 -3.15 -10.58
N THR A 58 5.86 -2.56 -10.06
CA THR A 58 4.77 -2.01 -10.88
C THR A 58 5.27 -0.92 -11.81
N PHE A 59 6.04 0.03 -11.30
CA PHE A 59 6.57 1.11 -12.12
C PHE A 59 7.49 0.58 -13.22
N GLY A 60 8.42 -0.30 -12.87
CA GLY A 60 9.40 -0.84 -13.80
C GLY A 60 8.80 -1.73 -14.90
N LEU A 61 7.76 -2.52 -14.56
CA LEU A 61 7.08 -3.38 -15.54
C LEU A 61 6.04 -2.64 -16.38
N ALA A 62 5.43 -1.58 -15.86
CA ALA A 62 4.45 -0.77 -16.60
C ALA A 62 5.11 0.28 -17.51
N THR A 63 6.35 0.66 -17.24
CA THR A 63 7.10 1.61 -18.07
C THR A 63 7.92 0.85 -19.12
N VAL A 64 7.83 1.29 -20.36
CA VAL A 64 8.53 0.64 -21.48
C VAL A 64 9.51 1.60 -22.15
N ASP A 65 10.58 1.04 -22.69
CA ASP A 65 11.52 1.75 -23.57
C ASP A 65 10.94 1.95 -25.00
N GLU A 66 11.71 2.56 -25.88
CA GLU A 66 11.34 2.80 -27.28
C GLU A 66 11.13 1.51 -28.09
N THR A 67 11.66 0.38 -27.62
CA THR A 67 11.42 -0.96 -28.21
C THR A 67 10.17 -1.65 -27.64
N LYS A 68 9.45 -0.97 -26.73
CA LYS A 68 8.29 -1.48 -26.00
C LYS A 68 8.62 -2.62 -25.02
N ARG A 69 9.87 -2.74 -24.61
CA ARG A 69 10.29 -3.66 -23.56
C ARG A 69 10.21 -2.96 -22.22
N ALA A 70 9.66 -3.64 -21.21
CA ALA A 70 9.59 -3.11 -19.86
C ALA A 70 10.99 -2.80 -19.30
N ILE A 71 11.17 -1.60 -18.74
CA ILE A 71 12.45 -1.13 -18.23
C ILE A 71 12.95 -1.94 -17.05
N TYR A 72 12.07 -2.66 -16.36
CA TYR A 72 12.41 -3.59 -15.28
C TYR A 72 13.41 -4.68 -15.71
N TYR A 73 13.42 -5.06 -16.98
CA TYR A 73 14.34 -6.07 -17.53
C TYR A 73 15.72 -5.52 -17.90
N ASN A 74 15.97 -4.26 -17.66
CA ASN A 74 17.28 -3.63 -17.80
C ASN A 74 17.82 -3.34 -16.39
N ASP A 75 18.96 -3.93 -16.03
CA ASP A 75 19.50 -3.85 -14.67
C ASP A 75 19.76 -2.42 -14.20
N VAL A 76 20.25 -1.55 -15.10
CA VAL A 76 20.53 -0.14 -14.77
C VAL A 76 19.23 0.61 -14.52
N PHE A 77 18.23 0.46 -15.40
CA PHE A 77 16.96 1.16 -15.23
C PHE A 77 16.15 0.62 -14.05
N ARG A 78 16.24 -0.68 -13.80
CA ARG A 78 15.62 -1.29 -12.61
C ARG A 78 16.19 -0.67 -11.33
N ASP A 79 17.51 -0.56 -11.22
CA ASP A 79 18.18 0.08 -10.08
C ASP A 79 17.77 1.55 -9.92
N VAL A 80 17.75 2.31 -11.03
CA VAL A 80 17.27 3.70 -11.05
C VAL A 80 15.83 3.80 -10.56
N VAL A 81 14.94 2.89 -10.98
CA VAL A 81 13.54 2.87 -10.53
C VAL A 81 13.44 2.65 -9.03
N VAL A 82 14.11 1.63 -8.49
CA VAL A 82 14.10 1.33 -7.05
C VAL A 82 14.57 2.55 -6.25
N LYS A 83 15.71 3.12 -6.63
CA LYS A 83 16.29 4.31 -5.98
C LYS A 83 15.40 5.55 -6.10
N CYS A 84 14.82 5.77 -7.27
CA CYS A 84 13.91 6.89 -7.50
C CYS A 84 12.66 6.81 -6.60
N ILE A 85 12.03 5.63 -6.53
CA ILE A 85 10.84 5.41 -5.67
C ILE A 85 11.22 5.59 -4.20
N THR A 86 12.36 5.03 -3.78
CA THR A 86 12.92 5.20 -2.43
C THR A 86 13.04 6.68 -2.06
N MET A 87 13.67 7.47 -2.91
CA MET A 87 13.89 8.90 -2.64
C MET A 87 12.60 9.71 -2.67
N LYS A 88 11.63 9.35 -3.51
CA LYS A 88 10.31 9.99 -3.53
C LYS A 88 9.51 9.69 -2.26
N ALA A 89 9.56 8.46 -1.75
CA ALA A 89 8.94 8.08 -0.49
C ALA A 89 9.58 8.87 0.67
N ARG A 90 10.92 8.93 0.74
CA ARG A 90 11.65 9.71 1.76
C ARG A 90 11.32 11.20 1.68
N TRP A 91 11.24 11.77 0.47
CA TRP A 91 10.84 13.17 0.28
C TRP A 91 9.43 13.45 0.83
N LEU A 92 8.47 12.53 0.61
CA LEU A 92 7.12 12.66 1.16
C LEU A 92 7.14 12.66 2.69
N LEU A 93 7.87 11.73 3.29
CA LEU A 93 7.99 11.60 4.74
C LEU A 93 8.65 12.83 5.37
N ASP A 94 9.77 13.29 4.83
CA ASP A 94 10.48 14.48 5.28
C ASP A 94 9.59 15.73 5.23
N ARG A 95 8.86 15.91 4.12
CA ARG A 95 7.98 17.06 3.92
C ARG A 95 6.89 17.18 4.99
N PHE A 96 6.37 16.07 5.50
CA PHE A 96 5.30 16.06 6.51
C PHE A 96 5.80 15.79 7.94
N ASN A 97 7.08 15.56 8.12
CA ASN A 97 7.67 15.24 9.43
C ASN A 97 7.46 16.36 10.46
N SER A 98 7.49 17.61 10.03
CA SER A 98 7.30 18.78 10.89
C SER A 98 5.92 18.91 11.55
N PHE A 99 4.92 18.16 11.07
CA PHE A 99 3.58 18.15 11.68
C PHE A 99 3.47 17.22 12.90
N GLY A 100 4.47 16.34 13.14
CA GLY A 100 4.56 15.52 14.34
C GLY A 100 3.61 14.31 14.40
N PHE A 101 2.98 13.94 13.28
CA PHE A 101 2.18 12.72 13.19
C PHE A 101 3.06 11.49 12.97
N SER A 102 2.65 10.35 13.50
CA SER A 102 3.16 9.07 13.03
C SER A 102 2.79 8.88 11.54
N GLN A 103 3.71 8.38 10.75
CA GLN A 103 3.54 8.31 9.30
C GLN A 103 3.45 6.85 8.83
N ILE A 104 2.63 6.63 7.81
CA ILE A 104 2.53 5.36 7.08
C ILE A 104 2.78 5.67 5.61
N CYS A 105 3.71 4.96 4.97
CA CYS A 105 3.93 5.07 3.54
C CYS A 105 3.50 3.77 2.83
N PHE A 106 2.52 3.88 1.95
CA PHE A 106 2.11 2.76 1.10
C PHE A 106 2.96 2.72 -0.17
N VAL A 107 3.47 1.54 -0.47
CA VAL A 107 4.20 1.20 -1.70
C VAL A 107 3.29 0.25 -2.49
N ASP A 108 2.56 0.78 -3.48
CA ASP A 108 1.52 0.02 -4.17
C ASP A 108 2.10 -0.83 -5.30
N GLU A 109 1.80 -2.13 -5.26
CA GLU A 109 2.27 -3.13 -6.22
C GLU A 109 1.11 -3.90 -6.89
N PRO A 110 0.21 -3.22 -7.60
CA PRO A 110 -0.92 -3.89 -8.25
C PRO A 110 -0.50 -4.93 -9.30
N ILE A 111 0.67 -4.79 -9.92
CA ILE A 111 1.16 -5.72 -10.93
C ILE A 111 1.49 -7.11 -10.35
N LEU A 112 1.71 -7.19 -9.04
CA LEU A 112 1.92 -8.47 -8.36
C LEU A 112 0.70 -9.39 -8.42
N SER A 113 -0.48 -8.88 -8.73
CA SER A 113 -1.66 -9.71 -9.02
C SER A 113 -1.49 -10.60 -10.26
N ALA A 114 -0.56 -10.25 -11.14
CA ALA A 114 -0.20 -11.02 -12.32
C ALA A 114 1.14 -11.79 -12.15
N PHE A 115 1.75 -11.75 -10.96
CA PHE A 115 2.98 -12.47 -10.66
C PHE A 115 2.77 -13.99 -10.85
N GLY A 116 3.74 -14.66 -11.47
CA GLY A 116 3.64 -16.09 -11.80
C GLY A 116 2.82 -16.40 -13.07
N SER A 117 2.19 -15.38 -13.69
CA SER A 117 1.53 -15.54 -15.00
C SER A 117 2.55 -15.67 -16.13
N SER A 118 2.09 -16.17 -17.29
CA SER A 118 2.95 -16.26 -18.49
C SER A 118 3.51 -14.92 -18.96
N THR A 119 2.86 -13.81 -18.62
CA THR A 119 3.31 -12.45 -18.96
C THR A 119 4.57 -12.04 -18.22
N TYR A 120 4.71 -12.48 -16.96
CA TYR A 120 5.81 -12.10 -16.07
C TYR A 120 6.63 -13.30 -15.58
N VAL A 121 6.70 -14.38 -16.38
CA VAL A 121 7.40 -15.63 -16.04
C VAL A 121 8.89 -15.44 -15.74
N SER A 122 9.52 -14.39 -16.27
CA SER A 122 10.93 -14.07 -16.05
C SER A 122 11.19 -13.22 -14.79
N VAL A 123 10.14 -12.74 -14.13
CA VAL A 123 10.28 -11.99 -12.86
C VAL A 123 10.42 -12.99 -11.72
N GLN A 124 11.58 -12.98 -11.07
CA GLN A 124 11.87 -13.91 -9.99
C GLN A 124 11.38 -13.36 -8.64
N LYS A 125 10.86 -14.25 -7.80
CA LYS A 125 10.41 -13.90 -6.44
C LYS A 125 11.52 -13.20 -5.64
N ALA A 126 12.76 -13.71 -5.72
CA ALA A 126 13.89 -13.15 -5.00
C ALA A 126 14.15 -11.69 -5.38
N ASP A 127 14.10 -11.36 -6.69
CA ASP A 127 14.29 -9.99 -7.17
C ASP A 127 13.17 -9.05 -6.67
N VAL A 128 11.92 -9.54 -6.66
CA VAL A 128 10.77 -8.75 -6.16
C VAL A 128 10.95 -8.44 -4.68
N VAL A 129 11.30 -9.45 -3.87
CA VAL A 129 11.56 -9.29 -2.44
C VAL A 129 12.71 -8.31 -2.20
N GLU A 130 13.84 -8.47 -2.91
CA GLU A 130 15.01 -7.61 -2.79
C GLU A 130 14.67 -6.14 -3.07
N HIS A 131 14.06 -5.87 -4.23
CA HIS A 131 13.77 -4.49 -4.65
C HIS A 131 12.72 -3.81 -3.77
N LEU A 132 11.70 -4.56 -3.33
CA LEU A 132 10.70 -4.03 -2.42
C LEU A 132 11.31 -3.79 -1.04
N SER A 133 12.16 -4.70 -0.54
CA SER A 133 12.85 -4.57 0.75
C SER A 133 13.77 -3.34 0.81
N GLU A 134 14.39 -2.95 -0.30
CA GLU A 134 15.22 -1.73 -0.34
C GLU A 134 14.37 -0.49 -0.04
N VAL A 135 13.21 -0.37 -0.69
CA VAL A 135 12.26 0.73 -0.45
C VAL A 135 11.71 0.69 0.98
N VAL A 136 11.27 -0.48 1.45
CA VAL A 136 10.75 -0.71 2.81
C VAL A 136 11.78 -0.29 3.86
N THR A 137 13.01 -0.77 3.72
CA THR A 137 14.10 -0.45 4.67
C THR A 137 14.38 1.04 4.73
N ALA A 138 14.34 1.73 3.60
CA ALA A 138 14.55 3.17 3.56
C ALA A 138 13.43 3.95 4.26
N ILE A 139 12.17 3.53 4.07
CA ILE A 139 11.01 4.14 4.75
C ILE A 139 11.08 3.89 6.26
N HIS A 140 11.44 2.69 6.69
CA HIS A 140 11.63 2.38 8.12
C HIS A 140 12.72 3.24 8.77
N LYS A 141 13.79 3.56 8.06
CA LYS A 141 14.85 4.47 8.56
C LYS A 141 14.33 5.88 8.83
N GLU A 142 13.30 6.32 8.13
CA GLU A 142 12.61 7.59 8.40
C GLU A 142 11.59 7.50 9.56
N GLY A 143 11.45 6.32 10.19
CA GLY A 143 10.55 6.10 11.33
C GLY A 143 9.08 5.89 10.95
N ALA A 144 8.77 5.63 9.69
CA ALA A 144 7.41 5.39 9.21
C ALA A 144 7.11 3.89 9.07
N LEU A 145 5.83 3.52 9.24
CA LEU A 145 5.34 2.20 8.89
C LEU A 145 5.18 2.06 7.37
N VAL A 146 5.36 0.85 6.86
CA VAL A 146 5.20 0.55 5.43
C VAL A 146 4.00 -0.32 5.18
N GLY A 147 3.08 0.17 4.33
CA GLY A 147 2.02 -0.65 3.76
C GLY A 147 2.31 -1.01 2.31
N THR A 148 1.78 -2.15 1.86
CA THR A 148 1.74 -2.46 0.43
C THR A 148 0.33 -2.85 0.03
N HIS A 149 -0.18 -2.24 -1.06
CA HIS A 149 -1.46 -2.60 -1.63
C HIS A 149 -1.29 -3.37 -2.93
N CYS A 150 -2.00 -4.52 -3.03
CA CYS A 150 -2.18 -5.26 -4.26
C CYS A 150 -3.68 -5.51 -4.48
N CYS A 151 -4.24 -4.99 -5.57
CA CYS A 151 -5.69 -5.03 -5.82
C CYS A 151 -6.24 -6.44 -6.07
N GLY A 152 -5.40 -7.42 -6.41
CA GLY A 152 -5.80 -8.78 -6.73
C GLY A 152 -5.14 -9.81 -5.85
N ASN A 153 -5.35 -11.08 -6.19
CA ASN A 153 -4.63 -12.16 -5.52
C ASN A 153 -3.14 -12.17 -5.90
N THR A 154 -2.28 -12.43 -4.93
CA THR A 154 -0.83 -12.61 -5.14
C THR A 154 -0.27 -13.64 -4.16
N GLU A 155 1.02 -13.94 -4.27
CA GLU A 155 1.75 -14.68 -3.21
C GLU A 155 2.02 -13.74 -2.02
N TRP A 156 1.11 -13.66 -1.06
CA TRP A 156 1.21 -12.76 0.11
C TRP A 156 2.53 -12.87 0.88
N PRO A 157 3.17 -14.06 0.97
CA PRO A 157 4.51 -14.18 1.57
C PRO A 157 5.58 -13.29 0.93
N ILE A 158 5.45 -12.88 -0.33
CA ILE A 158 6.39 -11.94 -0.98
C ILE A 158 6.42 -10.62 -0.22
N LEU A 159 5.26 -10.10 0.16
CA LEU A 159 5.15 -8.84 0.91
C LEU A 159 5.68 -8.99 2.33
N ILE A 160 5.37 -10.13 2.98
CA ILE A 160 5.88 -10.45 4.32
C ILE A 160 7.40 -10.56 4.30
N ASP A 161 7.96 -11.28 3.33
CA ASP A 161 9.40 -11.47 3.16
C ASP A 161 10.12 -10.15 2.86
N ALA A 162 9.44 -9.21 2.18
CA ALA A 162 9.95 -7.86 1.91
C ALA A 162 9.95 -6.95 3.16
N GLY A 163 9.32 -7.37 4.26
CA GLY A 163 9.35 -6.68 5.55
C GLY A 163 8.32 -5.57 5.70
N VAL A 164 7.18 -5.62 4.98
CA VAL A 164 6.09 -4.64 5.15
C VAL A 164 5.39 -4.81 6.51
N ASP A 165 4.87 -3.73 7.06
CA ASP A 165 4.09 -3.75 8.30
C ASP A 165 2.60 -3.95 8.04
N ILE A 166 2.11 -3.53 6.86
CA ILE A 166 0.68 -3.55 6.53
C ILE A 166 0.48 -4.20 5.16
N ILE A 167 -0.30 -5.28 5.09
CA ILE A 167 -0.76 -5.88 3.84
C ILE A 167 -2.17 -5.37 3.54
N SER A 168 -2.36 -4.69 2.40
CA SER A 168 -3.64 -4.17 1.94
C SER A 168 -4.05 -4.80 0.61
N PHE A 169 -5.30 -5.21 0.51
CA PHE A 169 -5.81 -5.86 -0.70
C PHE A 169 -7.33 -5.74 -0.83
N ASP A 170 -7.86 -6.08 -1.99
CA ASP A 170 -9.32 -6.21 -2.20
C ASP A 170 -9.83 -7.48 -1.50
N ALA A 171 -10.23 -7.33 -0.24
CA ALA A 171 -10.79 -8.42 0.53
C ALA A 171 -12.27 -8.69 0.22
N TYR A 172 -12.93 -7.81 -0.53
CA TYR A 172 -14.28 -8.03 -1.01
C TYR A 172 -14.33 -9.15 -2.05
N GLU A 173 -13.38 -9.15 -2.99
CA GLU A 173 -13.29 -10.17 -4.07
C GLU A 173 -12.35 -11.32 -3.69
N PHE A 174 -11.24 -11.04 -2.99
CA PHE A 174 -10.14 -11.98 -2.78
C PHE A 174 -9.88 -12.30 -1.30
N GLY A 175 -10.86 -12.02 -0.40
CA GLY A 175 -10.64 -12.10 1.05
C GLY A 175 -10.18 -13.46 1.58
N ASP A 176 -10.50 -14.55 0.88
CA ASP A 176 -10.07 -15.90 1.28
C ASP A 176 -8.62 -16.22 0.92
N THR A 177 -8.02 -15.50 -0.04
CA THR A 177 -6.70 -15.84 -0.57
C THR A 177 -5.58 -15.68 0.47
N ILE A 178 -5.73 -14.78 1.43
CA ILE A 178 -4.77 -14.62 2.53
C ILE A 178 -4.69 -15.89 3.40
N SER A 179 -5.78 -16.66 3.49
CA SER A 179 -5.84 -17.91 4.26
C SER A 179 -5.13 -19.10 3.59
N TYR A 180 -4.60 -18.91 2.38
CA TYR A 180 -3.81 -19.95 1.71
C TYR A 180 -2.38 -20.06 2.28
N TYR A 181 -1.94 -19.09 3.06
CA TYR A 181 -0.61 -18.99 3.66
C TYR A 181 -0.67 -18.87 5.19
N PRO A 182 -1.33 -19.80 5.89
CA PRO A 182 -1.70 -19.61 7.30
C PRO A 182 -0.49 -19.46 8.22
N GLU A 183 0.60 -20.17 7.97
CA GLU A 183 1.81 -20.12 8.82
C GLU A 183 2.52 -18.77 8.70
N GLN A 184 2.67 -18.27 7.47
CA GLN A 184 3.31 -16.98 7.21
C GLN A 184 2.45 -15.82 7.73
N VAL A 185 1.13 -15.88 7.52
CA VAL A 185 0.19 -14.88 8.00
C VAL A 185 0.14 -14.86 9.53
N LYS A 186 0.13 -16.03 10.17
CA LYS A 186 0.20 -16.14 11.64
C LYS A 186 1.47 -15.48 12.18
N ALA A 187 2.63 -15.85 11.64
CA ALA A 187 3.91 -15.28 12.05
C ALA A 187 3.99 -13.76 11.80
N PHE A 188 3.36 -13.27 10.74
CA PHE A 188 3.26 -11.84 10.43
C PHE A 188 2.43 -11.09 11.49
N LEU A 189 1.23 -11.58 11.81
CA LEU A 189 0.36 -10.99 12.83
C LEU A 189 1.00 -11.04 14.23
N GLU A 190 1.59 -12.16 14.62
CA GLU A 190 2.29 -12.32 15.91
C GLU A 190 3.47 -11.36 16.09
N LYS A 191 4.06 -10.87 15.00
CA LYS A 191 5.11 -9.83 15.01
C LYS A 191 4.57 -8.40 14.97
N GLY A 192 3.26 -8.22 15.04
CA GLY A 192 2.61 -6.91 14.98
C GLY A 192 2.24 -6.46 13.57
N GLY A 193 2.35 -7.33 12.57
CA GLY A 193 1.88 -7.04 11.23
C GLY A 193 0.37 -6.83 11.16
N VAL A 194 -0.10 -6.01 10.24
CA VAL A 194 -1.50 -5.58 10.14
C VAL A 194 -2.08 -5.96 8.78
N ILE A 195 -3.32 -6.44 8.76
CA ILE A 195 -4.07 -6.67 7.53
C ILE A 195 -5.08 -5.53 7.34
N ALA A 196 -4.96 -4.80 6.24
CA ALA A 196 -5.91 -3.79 5.81
C ALA A 196 -6.91 -4.42 4.83
N TRP A 197 -8.08 -4.74 5.37
CA TRP A 197 -9.15 -5.42 4.66
C TRP A 197 -9.92 -4.46 3.77
N GLY A 198 -9.71 -4.53 2.46
CA GLY A 198 -10.46 -3.80 1.45
C GLY A 198 -11.85 -4.41 1.23
N ILE A 199 -12.70 -4.34 2.27
CA ILE A 199 -13.99 -5.05 2.30
C ILE A 199 -15.14 -4.25 1.68
N VAL A 200 -14.99 -2.94 1.54
CA VAL A 200 -16.00 -2.07 0.92
C VAL A 200 -15.71 -1.93 -0.57
N PRO A 201 -16.54 -2.51 -1.46
CA PRO A 201 -16.21 -2.56 -2.89
C PRO A 201 -16.21 -1.17 -3.53
N THR A 202 -15.18 -0.89 -4.33
CA THR A 202 -15.02 0.37 -5.09
C THR A 202 -15.59 0.24 -6.50
N SER A 203 -16.82 -0.21 -6.59
CA SER A 203 -17.58 -0.38 -7.83
C SER A 203 -19.08 -0.19 -7.60
N VAL A 204 -19.90 -0.32 -8.64
CA VAL A 204 -21.36 -0.27 -8.53
C VAL A 204 -21.94 -1.33 -7.58
N LYS A 205 -21.19 -2.38 -7.24
CA LYS A 205 -21.59 -3.40 -6.25
C LYS A 205 -21.93 -2.81 -4.89
N ILE A 206 -21.34 -1.65 -4.52
CA ILE A 206 -21.67 -0.96 -3.26
C ILE A 206 -23.16 -0.60 -3.15
N LEU A 207 -23.87 -0.46 -4.25
CA LEU A 207 -25.30 -0.15 -4.27
C LEU A 207 -26.16 -1.32 -3.79
N GLU A 208 -25.64 -2.53 -3.87
CA GLU A 208 -26.29 -3.77 -3.45
C GLU A 208 -25.89 -4.19 -2.03
N GLU A 209 -24.85 -3.55 -1.47
CA GLU A 209 -24.31 -3.87 -0.16
C GLU A 209 -24.93 -3.01 0.96
N THR A 210 -24.97 -3.60 2.14
CA THR A 210 -25.31 -2.95 3.40
C THR A 210 -24.15 -3.09 4.40
N THR A 211 -24.14 -2.28 5.45
CA THR A 211 -23.16 -2.43 6.55
C THR A 211 -23.15 -3.85 7.12
N ASP A 212 -24.34 -4.51 7.20
CA ASP A 212 -24.47 -5.87 7.75
C ASP A 212 -23.93 -6.93 6.78
N SER A 213 -24.19 -6.80 5.48
CA SER A 213 -23.65 -7.73 4.49
C SER A 213 -22.11 -7.66 4.42
N LEU A 214 -21.56 -6.44 4.46
CA LEU A 214 -20.11 -6.21 4.50
C LEU A 214 -19.48 -6.77 5.79
N LYS A 215 -20.14 -6.56 6.94
CA LYS A 215 -19.71 -7.14 8.22
C LYS A 215 -19.66 -8.67 8.16
N THR A 216 -20.73 -9.29 7.69
CA THR A 216 -20.79 -10.75 7.54
C THR A 216 -19.69 -11.28 6.61
N LYS A 217 -19.44 -10.59 5.50
CA LYS A 217 -18.36 -10.96 4.56
C LYS A 217 -16.98 -10.87 5.22
N LEU A 218 -16.74 -9.83 6.01
CA LEU A 218 -15.49 -9.67 6.75
C LEU A 218 -15.31 -10.77 7.81
N GLU A 219 -16.36 -11.03 8.62
CA GLU A 219 -16.34 -12.07 9.64
C GLU A 219 -16.08 -13.46 9.05
N ASN A 220 -16.65 -13.76 7.88
CA ASN A 220 -16.35 -14.99 7.15
C ASN A 220 -14.87 -15.11 6.77
N ASN A 221 -14.19 -14.01 6.43
CA ASN A 221 -12.75 -14.02 6.16
C ASN A 221 -11.94 -14.26 7.46
N PHE A 222 -12.36 -13.65 8.57
CA PHE A 222 -11.76 -13.90 9.89
C PHE A 222 -11.93 -15.36 10.31
N ASP A 223 -13.11 -15.93 10.14
CA ASP A 223 -13.41 -17.32 10.49
C ASP A 223 -12.59 -18.31 9.64
N LYS A 224 -12.29 -17.99 8.39
CA LYS A 224 -11.38 -18.79 7.54
C LYS A 224 -9.96 -18.81 8.10
N LEU A 225 -9.42 -17.65 8.53
CA LEU A 225 -8.10 -17.57 9.16
C LEU A 225 -8.09 -18.27 10.52
N ALA A 226 -9.13 -18.06 11.35
CA ALA A 226 -9.27 -18.71 12.65
C ALA A 226 -9.36 -20.25 12.50
N GLY A 227 -10.07 -20.72 11.48
CA GLY A 227 -10.13 -22.15 11.12
C GLY A 227 -8.78 -22.75 10.69
N LYS A 228 -7.79 -21.93 10.40
CA LYS A 228 -6.39 -22.32 10.14
C LYS A 228 -5.48 -22.24 11.37
N GLY A 229 -6.05 -21.94 12.55
CA GLY A 229 -5.31 -21.91 13.81
C GLY A 229 -4.66 -20.56 14.14
N ILE A 230 -5.18 -19.48 13.58
CA ILE A 230 -4.82 -18.10 13.96
C ILE A 230 -5.84 -17.60 14.99
N ASP A 231 -5.38 -17.02 16.09
CA ASP A 231 -6.25 -16.47 17.12
C ASP A 231 -7.16 -15.37 16.56
N LYS A 232 -8.47 -15.45 16.84
CA LYS A 232 -9.45 -14.51 16.30
C LYS A 232 -9.30 -13.11 16.90
N ASP A 233 -8.90 -13.01 18.16
CA ASP A 233 -8.66 -11.72 18.81
C ASP A 233 -7.43 -11.05 18.20
N LEU A 234 -6.37 -11.81 17.90
CA LEU A 234 -5.19 -11.32 17.20
C LEU A 234 -5.55 -10.81 15.78
N ILE A 235 -6.41 -11.54 15.04
CA ILE A 235 -6.87 -11.09 13.72
C ILE A 235 -7.60 -9.76 13.84
N LEU A 236 -8.47 -9.60 14.83
CA LEU A 236 -9.24 -8.38 15.08
C LEU A 236 -8.34 -7.20 15.46
N GLU A 237 -7.44 -7.40 16.41
CA GLU A 237 -6.50 -6.38 16.88
C GLU A 237 -5.55 -5.88 15.79
N GLN A 238 -5.14 -6.77 14.88
CA GLN A 238 -4.24 -6.49 13.78
C GLN A 238 -4.99 -6.23 12.46
N SER A 239 -6.17 -5.62 12.53
CA SER A 239 -7.00 -5.31 11.36
C SER A 239 -7.24 -3.83 11.16
N LEU A 240 -7.17 -3.39 9.91
CA LEU A 240 -7.69 -2.10 9.44
C LEU A 240 -8.78 -2.35 8.40
N LEU A 241 -9.72 -1.42 8.31
CA LEU A 241 -10.77 -1.45 7.28
C LEU A 241 -10.46 -0.41 6.20
N THR A 242 -10.58 -0.82 4.95
CA THR A 242 -10.38 0.08 3.80
C THR A 242 -11.44 -0.17 2.73
N PRO A 243 -11.64 0.77 1.79
CA PRO A 243 -12.22 0.44 0.51
C PRO A 243 -11.32 -0.58 -0.22
N SER A 244 -11.89 -1.34 -1.15
CA SER A 244 -11.13 -2.37 -1.88
C SER A 244 -10.02 -1.80 -2.77
N CYS A 245 -10.20 -0.57 -3.24
CA CYS A 245 -9.23 0.17 -4.04
C CYS A 245 -9.48 1.69 -3.93
N GLY A 246 -8.78 2.49 -4.76
CA GLY A 246 -9.02 3.93 -4.86
C GLY A 246 -10.38 4.27 -5.51
N THR A 247 -10.99 5.39 -5.10
CA THR A 247 -12.29 5.85 -5.62
C THR A 247 -12.17 6.98 -6.68
N GLY A 248 -10.94 7.38 -7.03
CA GLY A 248 -10.70 8.56 -7.87
C GLY A 248 -11.27 8.51 -9.30
N SER A 249 -11.62 7.35 -9.81
CA SER A 249 -12.28 7.15 -11.11
C SER A 249 -13.80 7.03 -11.03
N LEU A 250 -14.38 7.05 -9.83
CA LEU A 250 -15.81 6.91 -9.59
C LEU A 250 -16.50 8.27 -9.54
N SER A 251 -17.84 8.27 -9.64
CA SER A 251 -18.61 9.48 -9.36
C SER A 251 -18.53 9.89 -7.89
N VAL A 252 -18.76 11.15 -7.61
CA VAL A 252 -18.76 11.67 -6.22
C VAL A 252 -19.79 10.94 -5.36
N GLU A 253 -21.01 10.73 -5.88
CA GLU A 253 -22.10 10.06 -5.17
C GLU A 253 -21.72 8.62 -4.79
N LEU A 254 -21.06 7.90 -5.71
CA LEU A 254 -20.62 6.53 -5.45
C LEU A 254 -19.47 6.51 -4.42
N SER A 255 -18.53 7.44 -4.53
CA SER A 255 -17.44 7.61 -3.57
C SER A 255 -17.97 7.92 -2.17
N ASP A 256 -18.92 8.85 -2.05
CA ASP A 256 -19.55 9.19 -0.79
C ASP A 256 -20.25 7.98 -0.16
N LYS A 257 -20.98 7.20 -0.95
CA LYS A 257 -21.62 5.96 -0.47
C LYS A 257 -20.59 4.97 0.08
N ILE A 258 -19.47 4.77 -0.61
CA ILE A 258 -18.38 3.88 -0.19
C ILE A 258 -17.82 4.32 1.16
N PHE A 259 -17.49 5.60 1.32
CA PHE A 259 -16.93 6.12 2.58
C PHE A 259 -17.96 6.13 3.72
N GLN A 260 -19.25 6.35 3.43
CA GLN A 260 -20.31 6.23 4.42
C GLN A 260 -20.43 4.79 4.95
N GLU A 261 -20.45 3.80 4.06
CA GLU A 261 -20.53 2.40 4.49
C GLU A 261 -19.27 1.95 5.22
N LEU A 262 -18.08 2.40 4.80
CA LEU A 262 -16.83 2.15 5.52
C LEU A 262 -16.88 2.72 6.95
N SER A 263 -17.33 3.96 7.10
CA SER A 263 -17.46 4.61 8.40
C SER A 263 -18.46 3.87 9.32
N ARG A 264 -19.63 3.51 8.79
CA ARG A 264 -20.65 2.75 9.53
C ARG A 264 -20.15 1.37 9.95
N LEU A 265 -19.46 0.67 9.06
CA LEU A 265 -18.88 -0.63 9.36
C LEU A 265 -17.81 -0.51 10.44
N SER A 266 -16.92 0.46 10.35
CA SER A 266 -15.89 0.73 11.36
C SER A 266 -16.50 1.02 12.72
N GLN A 267 -17.51 1.89 12.78
CA GLN A 267 -18.21 2.20 14.02
C GLN A 267 -18.87 0.96 14.62
N LYS A 268 -19.61 0.18 13.83
CA LYS A 268 -20.30 -1.02 14.27
C LYS A 268 -19.34 -2.08 14.85
N LEU A 269 -18.16 -2.23 14.27
CA LEU A 269 -17.15 -3.16 14.78
C LEU A 269 -16.51 -2.64 16.09
N ARG A 270 -16.21 -1.35 16.20
CA ARG A 270 -15.70 -0.75 17.43
C ARG A 270 -16.67 -0.88 18.60
N GLU A 271 -17.96 -0.63 18.38
CA GLU A 271 -19.01 -0.82 19.37
C GLU A 271 -19.08 -2.27 19.87
N ALA A 272 -18.95 -3.25 18.94
CA ALA A 272 -18.92 -4.66 19.30
C ALA A 272 -17.68 -5.05 20.13
N LEU A 273 -16.57 -4.33 19.99
CA LEU A 273 -15.33 -4.51 20.76
C LEU A 273 -15.32 -3.70 22.08
N GLY A 274 -16.39 -2.96 22.40
CA GLY A 274 -16.46 -2.12 23.59
C GLY A 274 -15.58 -0.85 23.52
N ASN A 275 -15.11 -0.50 22.34
CA ASN A 275 -14.34 0.73 22.06
C ASN A 275 -15.23 1.72 21.32
N PRO A 276 -15.82 2.73 21.98
CA PRO A 276 -16.68 3.72 21.35
C PRO A 276 -15.95 4.65 20.34
#